data_e2c534186dba8b75b6d0f2860784aef4
#
_entry.id   e2c534186dba8b75b6d0f2860784aef4
#
_cell.length_a   1.000
_cell.length_b   1.000
_cell.length_c   1.000
_cell.angle_alpha   90.00
_cell.angle_beta   90.00
_cell.angle_gamma   90.00
#
_symmetry.space_group_name_H-M   'P 1'
#
loop_
_entity.id
_entity.type
_entity.pdbx_description
1 polymer ?
#
loop_
_entity_poly.entity_id
_entity_poly.type
_entity_poly.pdbx_seq_one_letter_code
_entity_poly.pdbx_strand_id
1 'polypeptide(L)'
;STRIPAVQEAIKKFMGKDVLTNILWSMIPETKAFCPLGLGVVPYQLPGSLGLAEGTLAELEDYDVVLWEKHGVFAKGLDAMDAFDQIDVLSKSAKIYINAKCMGYEPDGMSEEQLKEMTVAFNLPK
;
A
#
# COMPACT_ATOMS: atom_id res chain seq x y z
N SER A 1 -11.17 -2.12 19.39
CA SER A 1 -11.04 -2.60 19.25
C SER A 1 -10.69 -3.48 19.14
N THR A 2 -10.84 -3.76 19.08
CA THR A 2 -10.81 -4.63 19.21
C THR A 2 -10.09 -5.24 18.79
N ARG A 3 -9.80 -5.24 18.52
CA ARG A 3 -9.29 -5.84 18.12
C ARG A 3 -8.58 -6.38 18.79
N ILE A 4 -8.58 -6.82 18.72
CA ILE A 4 -7.98 -7.91 19.41
C ILE A 4 -6.51 -7.87 19.08
N PRO A 5 -5.65 -7.67 20.08
CA PRO A 5 -4.21 -7.54 19.80
C PRO A 5 -3.64 -8.70 19.01
N ALA A 6 -4.11 -9.93 19.28
CA ALA A 6 -3.61 -11.10 18.56
C ALA A 6 -3.96 -11.04 17.07
N VAL A 7 -5.15 -10.52 16.73
CA VAL A 7 -5.54 -10.35 15.33
C VAL A 7 -4.72 -9.26 14.69
N GLN A 8 -4.46 -8.17 15.41
CA GLN A 8 -3.61 -7.09 14.91
C GLN A 8 -2.20 -7.60 14.62
N GLU A 9 -1.66 -8.42 15.52
CA GLU A 9 -0.34 -9.01 15.30
C GLU A 9 -0.34 -9.96 14.12
N ALA A 10 -1.40 -10.76 13.97
CA ALA A 10 -1.51 -11.65 12.83
C ALA A 10 -1.57 -10.86 11.53
N ILE A 11 -2.34 -9.79 11.51
CA ILE A 11 -2.42 -8.91 10.35
C ILE A 11 -1.04 -8.34 10.03
N LYS A 12 -0.34 -7.83 11.03
CA LYS A 12 1.00 -7.31 10.84
C LYS A 12 1.97 -8.38 10.34
N LYS A 13 1.87 -9.57 10.89
CA LYS A 13 2.82 -10.64 10.62
C LYS A 13 2.55 -11.34 9.29
N PHE A 14 1.28 -11.57 8.99
CA PHE A 14 0.90 -12.35 7.81
C PHE A 14 0.33 -11.50 6.70
N MET A 15 -0.36 -10.44 7.06
CA MET A 15 -0.94 -9.55 6.09
C MET A 15 -0.16 -8.27 5.96
N GLY A 16 0.65 -7.92 6.92
CA GLY A 16 1.50 -6.77 6.94
C GLY A 16 1.47 -5.89 5.69
N LYS A 17 2.46 -5.06 5.53
CA LYS A 17 2.53 -4.18 4.38
C LYS A 17 2.64 -4.96 3.06
N ASP A 18 3.22 -6.14 3.08
CA ASP A 18 3.38 -6.94 1.86
C ASP A 18 2.05 -7.47 1.36
N VAL A 19 1.19 -7.94 2.27
CA VAL A 19 -0.13 -8.42 1.87
C VAL A 19 -1.01 -7.26 1.43
N LEU A 20 -0.98 -6.15 2.17
CA LEU A 20 -1.73 -4.97 1.77
C LEU A 20 -1.28 -4.49 0.39
N THR A 21 0.03 -4.43 0.16
CA THR A 21 0.59 -4.08 -1.14
C THR A 21 0.05 -5.01 -2.22
N ASN A 22 0.10 -6.32 -1.98
CA ASN A 22 -0.35 -7.29 -2.98
C ASN A 22 -1.85 -7.17 -3.27
N ILE A 23 -2.66 -6.94 -2.25
CA ILE A 23 -4.09 -6.71 -2.43
C ILE A 23 -4.31 -5.51 -3.34
N LEU A 24 -3.67 -4.40 -3.05
CA LEU A 24 -3.88 -3.17 -3.81
C LEU A 24 -3.34 -3.29 -5.23
N TRP A 25 -2.16 -3.89 -5.40
CA TRP A 25 -1.60 -4.13 -6.73
C TRP A 25 -2.54 -4.97 -7.60
N SER A 26 -3.23 -5.91 -6.99
CA SER A 26 -4.02 -6.88 -7.75
C SER A 26 -5.39 -6.36 -8.18
N MET A 27 -5.79 -5.19 -7.71
CA MET A 27 -7.09 -4.66 -8.06
C MET A 27 -7.12 -4.07 -9.48
N ILE A 28 -6.10 -3.29 -9.84
CA ILE A 28 -5.97 -2.76 -11.20
C ILE A 28 -4.49 -2.72 -11.58
N PRO A 29 -4.15 -2.93 -12.86
CA PRO A 29 -2.75 -2.93 -13.31
C PRO A 29 -2.00 -1.64 -13.01
N GLU A 30 -2.69 -0.50 -13.12
CA GLU A 30 -2.08 0.81 -12.90
C GLU A 30 -1.44 0.93 -11.53
N THR A 31 -1.99 0.28 -10.52
CA THR A 31 -1.45 0.38 -9.18
C THR A 31 -0.03 -0.20 -9.12
N LYS A 32 0.19 -1.35 -9.75
CA LYS A 32 1.52 -1.93 -9.83
C LYS A 32 2.46 -1.04 -10.65
N ALA A 33 1.96 -0.47 -11.74
CA ALA A 33 2.77 0.36 -12.62
C ALA A 33 3.21 1.66 -11.95
N PHE A 34 2.31 2.32 -11.22
CA PHE A 34 2.62 3.60 -10.57
C PHE A 34 3.28 3.44 -9.20
N CYS A 35 3.03 2.32 -8.53
CA CYS A 35 3.62 2.05 -7.21
C CYS A 35 4.37 0.72 -7.22
N PRO A 36 5.40 0.58 -8.06
CA PRO A 36 6.06 -0.71 -8.24
C PRO A 36 6.78 -1.21 -6.99
N LEU A 37 7.16 -0.32 -6.09
CA LEU A 37 7.83 -0.71 -4.86
C LEU A 37 6.86 -1.13 -3.77
N GLY A 38 5.57 -0.85 -3.97
CA GLY A 38 4.56 -1.10 -2.96
C GLY A 38 4.48 0.04 -1.96
N LEU A 39 3.93 -0.25 -0.80
CA LEU A 39 3.79 0.79 0.20
C LEU A 39 4.33 0.32 1.55
N GLY A 40 4.93 1.26 2.27
CA GLY A 40 5.38 1.04 3.62
C GLY A 40 4.29 1.45 4.61
N VAL A 41 4.46 1.04 5.84
CA VAL A 41 3.51 1.39 6.91
C VAL A 41 4.30 1.85 8.13
N VAL A 42 3.94 3.02 8.65
CA VAL A 42 4.49 3.50 9.91
C VAL A 42 3.41 3.31 10.97
N PRO A 43 3.69 2.55 12.01
CA PRO A 43 2.74 2.41 13.12
C PRO A 43 2.41 3.76 13.71
N TYR A 44 1.28 3.85 14.39
CA TYR A 44 0.82 5.10 14.94
C TYR A 44 1.91 5.82 15.73
N GLN A 45 2.07 7.09 15.43
CA GLN A 45 2.91 8.02 16.17
C GLN A 45 2.13 9.32 16.30
N LEU A 46 2.44 10.08 17.32
CA LEU A 46 1.76 11.36 17.51
C LEU A 46 2.05 12.28 16.32
N PRO A 47 1.00 12.86 15.71
CA PRO A 47 1.21 13.78 14.58
C PRO A 47 2.17 14.90 14.94
N GLY A 48 3.11 15.19 14.04
CA GLY A 48 4.13 16.19 14.26
C GLY A 48 5.28 15.76 15.16
N SER A 49 5.29 14.51 15.62
CA SER A 49 6.35 14.03 16.49
C SER A 49 7.61 13.62 15.70
N LEU A 50 8.72 13.61 16.40
CA LEU A 50 9.98 13.14 15.83
C LEU A 50 9.88 11.66 15.47
N GLY A 51 9.17 10.87 16.25
CA GLY A 51 8.97 9.45 15.96
C GLY A 51 8.29 9.22 14.62
N LEU A 52 7.30 10.05 14.29
CA LEU A 52 6.63 9.96 12.99
C LEU A 52 7.60 10.29 11.86
N ALA A 53 8.39 11.35 12.02
CA ALA A 53 9.37 11.75 11.03
C ALA A 53 10.42 10.68 10.81
N GLU A 54 10.96 10.13 11.88
CA GLU A 54 11.99 9.09 11.79
C GLU A 54 11.45 7.82 11.16
N GLY A 55 10.25 7.40 11.56
CA GLY A 55 9.62 6.22 10.97
C GLY A 55 9.35 6.40 9.49
N THR A 56 8.89 7.58 9.12
CA THR A 56 8.63 7.90 7.72
C THR A 56 9.92 7.85 6.89
N LEU A 57 10.97 8.46 7.38
CA LEU A 57 12.26 8.47 6.66
C LEU A 57 12.82 7.06 6.49
N ALA A 58 12.67 6.22 7.52
CA ALA A 58 13.14 4.84 7.44
C ALA A 58 12.40 4.06 6.36
N GLU A 59 11.07 4.22 6.28
CA GLU A 59 10.29 3.52 5.25
C GLU A 59 10.54 4.08 3.86
N LEU A 60 10.82 5.36 3.73
CA LEU A 60 11.10 5.98 2.43
C LEU A 60 12.41 5.51 1.79
N GLU A 61 13.24 4.81 2.53
CA GLU A 61 14.42 4.18 1.93
C GLU A 61 14.02 3.04 0.99
N ASP A 62 12.93 2.36 1.30
CA ASP A 62 12.50 1.19 0.52
C ASP A 62 11.24 1.44 -0.31
N TYR A 63 10.44 2.44 0.04
CA TYR A 63 9.14 2.69 -0.58
C TYR A 63 8.99 4.14 -0.97
N ASP A 64 8.19 4.38 -2.01
CA ASP A 64 7.85 5.75 -2.41
C ASP A 64 6.59 6.23 -1.73
N VAL A 65 5.75 5.32 -1.25
CA VAL A 65 4.50 5.65 -0.57
C VAL A 65 4.49 5.00 0.80
N VAL A 66 4.09 5.76 1.81
CA VAL A 66 4.06 5.29 3.19
C VAL A 66 2.69 5.63 3.79
N LEU A 67 2.07 4.63 4.39
CA LEU A 67 0.85 4.82 5.17
C LEU A 67 1.21 5.15 6.60
N TRP A 68 0.63 6.23 7.10
CA TRP A 68 0.69 6.57 8.53
C TRP A 68 -0.55 5.98 9.17
N GLU A 69 -0.37 4.99 10.00
CA GLU A 69 -1.48 4.33 10.66
C GLU A 69 -2.38 5.36 11.37
N LYS A 70 -3.67 5.29 11.06
CA LYS A 70 -4.71 6.17 11.65
C LYS A 70 -4.56 7.65 11.31
N HIS A 71 -3.73 8.00 10.35
CA HIS A 71 -3.51 9.40 10.03
C HIS A 71 -3.69 9.68 8.54
N GLY A 72 -2.94 9.02 7.69
CA GLY A 72 -3.01 9.31 6.26
C GLY A 72 -1.90 8.65 5.48
N VAL A 73 -1.54 9.28 4.38
CA VAL A 73 -0.56 8.73 3.45
C VAL A 73 0.42 9.82 3.07
N PHE A 74 1.67 9.41 2.88
CA PHE A 74 2.74 10.28 2.42
C PHE A 74 3.38 9.64 1.20
N ALA A 75 3.62 10.42 0.14
CA ALA A 75 4.25 9.91 -1.06
C ALA A 75 5.36 10.84 -1.51
N LYS A 76 6.41 10.25 -2.08
CA LYS A 76 7.44 10.99 -2.78
C LYS A 76 7.45 10.55 -4.23
N GLY A 77 7.83 11.44 -5.12
CA GLY A 77 7.90 11.14 -6.54
C GLY A 77 8.84 12.10 -7.23
N LEU A 78 8.91 11.97 -8.56
CA LEU A 78 9.76 12.84 -9.38
C LEU A 78 9.25 14.29 -9.32
N ASP A 79 7.94 14.45 -9.16
CA ASP A 79 7.31 15.75 -9.01
C ASP A 79 5.98 15.55 -8.27
N ALA A 80 5.25 16.65 -8.08
CA ALA A 80 3.99 16.61 -7.34
C ALA A 80 2.94 15.74 -8.05
N MET A 81 2.92 15.75 -9.37
CA MET A 81 1.96 14.96 -10.13
C MET A 81 2.24 13.47 -9.97
N ASP A 82 3.51 13.08 -10.04
CA ASP A 82 3.90 11.70 -9.85
C ASP A 82 3.51 11.20 -8.46
N ALA A 83 3.78 12.00 -7.43
CA ALA A 83 3.39 11.65 -6.06
C ALA A 83 1.87 11.54 -5.93
N PHE A 84 1.13 12.45 -6.54
CA PHE A 84 -0.33 12.41 -6.53
C PHE A 84 -0.86 11.16 -7.21
N ASP A 85 -0.30 10.82 -8.36
CA ASP A 85 -0.75 9.65 -9.13
C ASP A 85 -0.59 8.36 -8.33
N GLN A 86 0.49 8.24 -7.58
CA GLN A 86 0.70 7.08 -6.73
C GLN A 86 -0.40 6.95 -5.69
N ILE A 87 -0.73 8.03 -5.02
CA ILE A 87 -1.78 8.03 -4.00
C ILE A 87 -3.14 7.77 -4.65
N ASP A 88 -3.37 8.36 -5.82
CA ASP A 88 -4.66 8.23 -6.52
C ASP A 88 -4.94 6.78 -6.90
N VAL A 89 -3.97 6.08 -7.49
CA VAL A 89 -4.18 4.68 -7.88
C VAL A 89 -4.36 3.78 -6.67
N LEU A 90 -3.63 4.05 -5.58
CA LEU A 90 -3.81 3.30 -4.35
C LEU A 90 -5.21 3.51 -3.76
N SER A 91 -5.69 4.74 -3.80
CA SER A 91 -7.03 5.08 -3.33
C SER A 91 -8.10 4.37 -4.15
N LYS A 92 -7.94 4.33 -5.47
CA LYS A 92 -8.88 3.63 -6.36
C LYS A 92 -8.89 2.13 -6.10
N SER A 93 -7.72 1.54 -5.95
CA SER A 93 -7.62 0.12 -5.61
C SER A 93 -8.31 -0.19 -4.28
N ALA A 94 -8.07 0.65 -3.28
CA ALA A 94 -8.68 0.48 -1.97
C ALA A 94 -10.21 0.56 -2.06
N LYS A 95 -10.73 1.49 -2.85
CA LYS A 95 -12.17 1.63 -3.05
C LYS A 95 -12.76 0.38 -3.70
N ILE A 96 -12.10 -0.16 -4.71
CA ILE A 96 -12.54 -1.38 -5.37
C ILE A 96 -12.60 -2.51 -4.36
N TYR A 97 -11.54 -2.69 -3.58
CA TYR A 97 -11.48 -3.76 -2.59
C TYR A 97 -12.58 -3.61 -1.54
N ILE A 98 -12.71 -2.40 -0.99
CA ILE A 98 -13.70 -2.13 0.05
C ILE A 98 -15.12 -2.36 -0.48
N ASN A 99 -15.41 -1.88 -1.69
CA ASN A 99 -16.73 -2.05 -2.29
C ASN A 99 -17.04 -3.52 -2.51
N ALA A 100 -16.09 -4.30 -3.00
CA ALA A 100 -16.29 -5.73 -3.19
C ALA A 100 -16.58 -6.43 -1.86
N LYS A 101 -15.83 -6.10 -0.81
CA LYS A 101 -16.04 -6.67 0.51
C LYS A 101 -17.39 -6.28 1.07
N CYS A 102 -17.83 -5.04 0.86
CA CYS A 102 -19.15 -4.59 1.31
C CYS A 102 -20.28 -5.32 0.61
N MET A 103 -20.05 -5.79 -0.62
CA MET A 103 -21.02 -6.56 -1.37
C MET A 103 -20.97 -8.05 -1.02
N GLY A 104 -20.11 -8.45 -0.12
CA GLY A 104 -19.97 -9.85 0.29
C GLY A 104 -19.02 -10.66 -0.55
N TYR A 105 -18.20 -10.02 -1.38
CA TYR A 105 -17.21 -10.71 -2.20
C TYR A 105 -15.82 -10.58 -1.64
N GLU A 106 -15.02 -11.61 -1.87
CA GLU A 106 -13.57 -11.50 -1.74
C GLU A 106 -13.06 -11.40 -3.17
N PRO A 107 -12.62 -10.23 -3.64
CA PRO A 107 -12.19 -10.10 -5.03
C PRO A 107 -10.94 -10.95 -5.30
N ASP A 108 -10.95 -11.65 -6.44
CA ASP A 108 -9.83 -12.50 -6.80
C ASP A 108 -8.56 -11.71 -7.05
N GLY A 109 -8.72 -10.56 -7.72
CA GLY A 109 -7.57 -9.75 -8.09
C GLY A 109 -6.71 -10.39 -9.17
N MET A 110 -5.63 -9.72 -9.51
CA MET A 110 -4.67 -10.24 -10.49
C MET A 110 -3.82 -11.32 -9.83
N SER A 111 -3.52 -12.36 -10.58
CA SER A 111 -2.69 -13.47 -10.10
C SER A 111 -1.22 -13.04 -9.99
N GLU A 112 -0.44 -13.84 -9.27
CA GLU A 112 1.00 -13.64 -9.20
C GLU A 112 1.64 -13.61 -10.57
N GLU A 113 1.21 -14.51 -11.45
CA GLU A 113 1.72 -14.57 -12.82
C GLU A 113 1.40 -13.30 -13.57
N GLN A 114 0.19 -12.79 -13.43
CA GLN A 114 -0.20 -11.55 -14.08
C GLN A 114 0.60 -10.36 -13.56
N LEU A 115 0.88 -10.32 -12.27
CA LEU A 115 1.72 -9.26 -11.70
C LEU A 115 3.16 -9.36 -12.19
N LYS A 116 3.68 -10.58 -12.34
CA LYS A 116 5.01 -10.79 -12.90
C LYS A 116 5.06 -10.37 -14.37
N GLU A 117 4.02 -10.69 -15.12
CA GLU A 117 3.91 -10.27 -16.50
C GLU A 117 3.99 -8.75 -16.62
N MET A 118 3.30 -8.05 -15.75
CA MET A 118 3.38 -6.59 -15.70
C MET A 118 4.78 -6.09 -15.39
N THR A 119 5.43 -6.73 -14.43
CA THR A 119 6.79 -6.35 -14.04
C THR A 119 7.74 -6.42 -15.23
N VAL A 120 7.63 -7.48 -16.02
CA VAL A 120 8.46 -7.65 -17.20
C VAL A 120 8.05 -6.69 -18.31
N ALA A 121 6.77 -6.60 -18.61
CA ALA A 121 6.27 -5.79 -19.70
C ALA A 121 6.57 -4.31 -19.55
N PHE A 122 6.51 -3.80 -18.33
CA PHE A 122 6.73 -2.38 -18.05
C PHE A 122 8.09 -2.11 -17.42
N ASN A 123 8.95 -3.12 -17.35
CA ASN A 123 10.30 -2.98 -16.81
C ASN A 123 10.30 -2.37 -15.42
N LEU A 124 9.43 -2.88 -14.55
CA LEU A 124 9.29 -2.38 -13.19
C LEU A 124 10.32 -3.02 -12.25
N PRO A 125 10.67 -2.33 -11.17
CA PRO A 125 11.42 -2.98 -10.08
C PRO A 125 10.52 -4.07 -9.50
N LYS A 126 11.13 -5.21 -9.19
CA LYS A 126 10.32 -6.34 -8.82
C LYS A 126 9.70 -6.30 -7.45
#